data_a8a31aad7b3946495adbfea55a9948bd
#
_entry.id   a8a31aad7b3946495adbfea55a9948bd
#
_cell.length_a   1.000
_cell.length_b   1.000
_cell.length_c   1.000
_cell.angle_alpha   90.00
_cell.angle_beta   90.00
_cell.angle_gamma   90.00
#
_symmetry.space_group_name_H-M   'P 1'
#
loop_
_entity.id
_entity.type
_entity.pdbx_description
1 polymer ?
#
loop_
_entity_poly.entity_id
_entity_poly.type
_entity_poly.pdbx_seq_one_letter_code
_entity_poly.pdbx_strand_id
1 'polypeptide(L)'
;MTPAAPHSITRQSFLLALPEAVLAQSLAEAQERPKLLIVAAHPDDEYAFAGTTYRLARELGWAADHVVITNGEAGYRYAALAEAVYGVRLTEEGQGRSRLPAIRKRETAAAGKVLGIRRHYFLDQRDPGFTADAAAAPAGNWDAARVRSFLTSLIRRERYQAVFTLLPTPETHGHHRAATLLALEAVASLPQDQRPLVLAADPCAAGAATARFTGLAGQPLTCTLGDRPAFVFDRARHFGYRDALSYQIVVNWFIAEHKSQGLFQSDSGRHQLEQFWLFEASGPAAESRARALAASLAPAAR
;
A
#
# COMPACT_ATOMS: atom_id res chain seq x y z
N MET A 1 4.37 -26.53 76.33
CA MET A 1 4.10 -26.77 74.88
C MET A 1 4.06 -25.42 74.21
N THR A 2 5.16 -25.04 73.57
CA THR A 2 5.33 -23.76 72.82
C THR A 2 5.14 -24.04 71.34
N PRO A 3 4.36 -23.28 70.61
CA PRO A 3 4.22 -23.52 69.18
C PRO A 3 5.38 -22.89 68.39
N ALA A 4 5.85 -23.62 67.36
CA ALA A 4 6.93 -23.24 66.47
C ALA A 4 6.49 -22.16 65.51
N ALA A 5 7.39 -21.21 65.19
CA ALA A 5 7.22 -20.13 64.22
C ALA A 5 7.35 -20.65 62.73
N PRO A 6 6.66 -20.08 61.79
CA PRO A 6 6.76 -20.48 60.41
C PRO A 6 8.02 -19.90 59.74
N HIS A 7 8.71 -20.75 58.98
CA HIS A 7 9.87 -20.38 58.17
C HIS A 7 9.41 -19.49 56.97
N SER A 8 9.98 -18.28 56.87
CA SER A 8 9.85 -17.40 55.75
C SER A 8 10.71 -17.91 54.58
N ILE A 9 10.08 -18.25 53.45
CA ILE A 9 10.77 -18.57 52.22
C ILE A 9 11.07 -17.24 51.49
N THR A 10 12.32 -16.81 51.53
CA THR A 10 12.82 -15.69 50.74
C THR A 10 12.83 -16.08 49.25
N ARG A 11 12.01 -15.41 48.44
CA ARG A 11 12.09 -15.48 47.00
C ARG A 11 13.39 -14.81 46.54
N GLN A 12 14.42 -15.57 46.27
CA GLN A 12 15.57 -15.11 45.47
C GLN A 12 15.13 -14.99 44.03
N SER A 13 15.00 -13.73 43.55
CA SER A 13 14.79 -13.43 42.15
C SER A 13 16.08 -13.75 41.37
N PHE A 14 16.08 -14.85 40.65
CA PHE A 14 17.11 -15.14 39.66
C PHE A 14 16.90 -14.21 38.46
N LEU A 15 17.58 -13.08 38.42
CA LEU A 15 17.81 -12.31 37.22
C LEU A 15 18.84 -13.08 36.38
N LEU A 16 18.37 -13.86 35.41
CA LEU A 16 19.22 -14.42 34.37
C LEU A 16 19.71 -13.24 33.50
N ALA A 17 20.95 -12.83 33.73
CA ALA A 17 21.63 -11.93 32.80
C ALA A 17 21.83 -12.70 31.47
N LEU A 18 21.11 -12.27 30.42
CA LEU A 18 21.35 -12.78 29.07
C LEU A 18 22.79 -12.45 28.68
N PRO A 19 23.55 -13.37 28.06
CA PRO A 19 24.89 -13.07 27.56
C PRO A 19 24.89 -11.83 26.68
N GLU A 20 25.83 -10.94 26.83
CA GLU A 20 25.97 -9.72 26.00
C GLU A 20 25.95 -10.03 24.50
N ALA A 21 26.43 -11.20 24.10
CA ALA A 21 26.36 -11.70 22.72
C ALA A 21 24.91 -11.90 22.25
N VAL A 22 23.98 -12.35 23.10
CA VAL A 22 22.56 -12.53 22.75
C VAL A 22 21.86 -11.17 22.69
N LEU A 23 22.24 -10.23 23.55
CA LEU A 23 21.75 -8.84 23.48
C LEU A 23 22.30 -8.13 22.24
N ALA A 24 23.58 -8.29 21.93
CA ALA A 24 24.21 -7.74 20.73
C ALA A 24 23.64 -8.38 19.45
N GLN A 25 23.33 -9.66 19.49
CA GLN A 25 22.68 -10.36 18.37
C GLN A 25 21.22 -9.92 18.21
N SER A 26 20.46 -9.73 19.28
CA SER A 26 19.11 -9.18 19.23
C SER A 26 19.07 -7.69 18.81
N LEU A 27 20.12 -6.92 19.12
CA LEU A 27 20.30 -5.53 18.68
C LEU A 27 20.81 -5.45 17.22
N ALA A 28 21.59 -6.42 16.74
CA ALA A 28 22.00 -6.54 15.34
C ALA A 28 20.86 -7.08 14.46
N GLU A 29 19.98 -7.92 14.99
CA GLU A 29 18.74 -8.37 14.35
C GLU A 29 17.64 -7.30 14.33
N ALA A 30 17.78 -6.22 15.07
CA ALA A 30 17.03 -4.98 14.89
C ALA A 30 17.51 -4.18 13.67
N GLN A 31 18.08 -4.83 12.67
CA GLN A 31 18.26 -4.24 11.36
C GLN A 31 16.88 -3.77 10.90
N GLU A 32 16.69 -2.46 10.86
CA GLU A 32 15.40 -1.84 10.66
C GLU A 32 14.78 -2.44 9.38
N ARG A 33 13.69 -3.22 9.55
CA ARG A 33 13.04 -3.89 8.42
C ARG A 33 12.76 -2.87 7.33
N PRO A 34 13.05 -3.19 6.06
CA PRO A 34 12.73 -2.27 4.99
C PRO A 34 11.22 -1.94 5.01
N LYS A 35 10.89 -0.70 4.67
CA LYS A 35 9.53 -0.18 4.80
C LYS A 35 8.98 0.26 3.46
N LEU A 36 7.72 -0.11 3.21
CA LEU A 36 6.92 0.30 2.06
C LEU A 36 5.80 1.22 2.54
N LEU A 37 5.61 2.35 1.86
CA LEU A 37 4.41 3.16 1.97
C LEU A 37 3.57 3.00 0.71
N ILE A 38 2.29 2.72 0.87
CA ILE A 38 1.30 2.77 -0.19
C ILE A 38 0.51 4.06 -0.05
N VAL A 39 0.36 4.84 -1.12
CA VAL A 39 -0.47 6.05 -1.15
C VAL A 39 -1.56 5.86 -2.18
N ALA A 40 -2.79 5.77 -1.72
CA ALA A 40 -3.99 5.52 -2.50
C ALA A 40 -5.00 6.66 -2.36
N ALA A 41 -5.78 6.90 -3.40
CA ALA A 41 -6.87 7.87 -3.36
C ALA A 41 -8.09 7.30 -2.64
N HIS A 42 -8.45 6.05 -2.96
CA HIS A 42 -9.63 5.38 -2.41
C HIS A 42 -9.27 4.08 -1.68
N PRO A 43 -10.13 3.62 -0.78
CA PRO A 43 -10.06 2.26 -0.25
C PRO A 43 -10.28 1.26 -1.41
N ASP A 44 -9.36 0.38 -1.70
CA ASP A 44 -9.29 -0.63 -2.78
C ASP A 44 -8.24 -0.37 -3.87
N ASP A 45 -7.71 0.84 -4.01
CA ASP A 45 -6.69 1.17 -5.03
C ASP A 45 -5.42 0.33 -4.88
N GLU A 46 -5.10 -0.17 -3.67
CA GLU A 46 -3.96 -1.04 -3.40
C GLU A 46 -4.03 -2.37 -4.17
N TYR A 47 -5.17 -2.66 -4.79
CA TYR A 47 -5.32 -3.71 -5.78
C TYR A 47 -4.24 -3.69 -6.86
N ALA A 48 -3.83 -2.50 -7.30
CA ALA A 48 -2.89 -2.34 -8.41
C ALA A 48 -1.51 -2.99 -8.15
N PHE A 49 -1.16 -3.22 -6.88
CA PHE A 49 0.12 -3.78 -6.46
C PHE A 49 -0.02 -4.82 -5.34
N ALA A 50 -1.17 -5.48 -5.28
CA ALA A 50 -1.50 -6.40 -4.19
C ALA A 50 -0.58 -7.62 -4.12
N GLY A 51 -0.23 -8.22 -5.26
CA GLY A 51 0.70 -9.35 -5.32
C GLY A 51 2.11 -8.97 -4.88
N THR A 52 2.62 -7.86 -5.38
CA THR A 52 3.93 -7.31 -4.98
C THR A 52 3.95 -6.97 -3.50
N THR A 53 2.91 -6.31 -2.98
CA THR A 53 2.79 -5.95 -1.57
C THR A 53 2.81 -7.19 -0.67
N TYR A 54 2.05 -8.23 -1.02
CA TYR A 54 2.08 -9.50 -0.29
C TYR A 54 3.48 -10.11 -0.29
N ARG A 55 4.14 -10.18 -1.44
CA ARG A 55 5.51 -10.70 -1.55
C ARG A 55 6.47 -9.93 -0.63
N LEU A 56 6.43 -8.61 -0.67
CA LEU A 56 7.29 -7.77 0.18
C LEU A 56 6.97 -7.96 1.67
N ALA A 57 5.70 -7.84 2.05
CA ALA A 57 5.32 -7.79 3.46
C ALA A 57 5.31 -9.18 4.12
N ARG A 58 4.76 -10.21 3.45
CA ARG A 58 4.56 -11.54 4.03
C ARG A 58 5.74 -12.47 3.85
N GLU A 59 6.43 -12.38 2.72
CA GLU A 59 7.50 -13.33 2.42
C GLU A 59 8.88 -12.72 2.64
N LEU A 60 9.06 -11.41 2.33
CA LEU A 60 10.34 -10.73 2.47
C LEU A 60 10.46 -9.88 3.76
N GLY A 61 9.43 -9.87 4.60
CA GLY A 61 9.46 -9.26 5.91
C GLY A 61 9.46 -7.72 5.94
N TRP A 62 9.09 -7.06 4.83
CA TRP A 62 8.95 -5.61 4.80
C TRP A 62 7.81 -5.14 5.71
N ALA A 63 7.97 -3.96 6.29
CA ALA A 63 6.90 -3.30 7.03
C ALA A 63 6.10 -2.39 6.08
N ALA A 64 4.92 -2.84 5.64
CA ALA A 64 4.07 -2.08 4.74
C ALA A 64 3.05 -1.23 5.52
N ASP A 65 2.97 0.06 5.19
CA ASP A 65 1.95 0.99 5.68
C ASP A 65 1.13 1.53 4.51
N HIS A 66 -0.11 1.92 4.75
CA HIS A 66 -1.05 2.38 3.73
C HIS A 66 -1.71 3.69 4.15
N VAL A 67 -1.65 4.69 3.28
CA VAL A 67 -2.38 5.95 3.37
C VAL A 67 -3.50 5.94 2.36
N VAL A 68 -4.73 6.13 2.82
CA VAL A 68 -5.94 6.30 2.02
C VAL A 68 -6.42 7.74 2.16
N ILE A 69 -6.48 8.47 1.07
CA ILE A 69 -6.76 9.91 1.11
C ILE A 69 -8.25 10.17 1.29
N THR A 70 -9.12 9.53 0.52
CA THR A 70 -10.58 9.77 0.60
C THR A 70 -11.30 8.69 1.38
N ASN A 71 -12.54 9.00 1.73
CA ASN A 71 -13.46 8.03 2.34
C ASN A 71 -14.09 7.07 1.31
N GLY A 72 -14.02 7.38 0.02
CA GLY A 72 -14.60 6.59 -1.06
C GLY A 72 -16.12 6.50 -1.02
N GLU A 73 -16.80 7.50 -0.42
CA GLU A 73 -18.26 7.48 -0.24
C GLU A 73 -19.04 7.54 -1.55
N ALA A 74 -18.43 8.01 -2.63
CA ALA A 74 -19.07 7.98 -3.96
C ALA A 74 -19.17 6.56 -4.56
N GLY A 75 -18.45 5.60 -3.99
CA GLY A 75 -18.58 4.18 -4.34
C GLY A 75 -19.92 3.55 -4.03
N TYR A 76 -20.89 4.30 -3.44
CA TYR A 76 -22.23 3.81 -3.13
C TYR A 76 -22.93 3.19 -4.34
N ARG A 77 -22.68 3.69 -5.54
CA ARG A 77 -23.28 3.19 -6.79
C ARG A 77 -22.91 1.74 -7.10
N TYR A 78 -21.79 1.25 -6.56
CA TYR A 78 -21.27 -0.09 -6.80
C TYR A 78 -21.53 -1.06 -5.66
N ALA A 79 -22.19 -0.60 -4.59
CA ALA A 79 -22.33 -1.32 -3.34
C ALA A 79 -23.53 -2.30 -3.28
N ALA A 80 -24.23 -2.55 -4.39
CA ALA A 80 -25.46 -3.36 -4.42
C ALA A 80 -25.27 -4.76 -3.79
N LEU A 81 -24.16 -5.46 -4.12
CA LEU A 81 -23.89 -6.79 -3.57
C LEU A 81 -23.64 -6.78 -2.05
N ALA A 82 -23.17 -5.67 -1.52
CA ALA A 82 -22.87 -5.52 -0.10
C ALA A 82 -24.12 -5.22 0.75
N GLU A 83 -25.24 -4.81 0.14
CA GLU A 83 -26.47 -4.50 0.87
C GLU A 83 -26.97 -5.70 1.68
N ALA A 84 -26.95 -6.90 1.08
CA ALA A 84 -27.31 -8.12 1.78
C ALA A 84 -26.34 -8.49 2.91
N VAL A 85 -25.04 -8.14 2.76
CA VAL A 85 -24.00 -8.41 3.76
C VAL A 85 -24.14 -7.48 4.97
N TYR A 86 -24.43 -6.19 4.72
CA TYR A 86 -24.46 -5.17 5.77
C TYR A 86 -25.86 -4.81 6.27
N GLY A 87 -26.91 -5.31 5.63
CA GLY A 87 -28.29 -5.02 5.99
C GLY A 87 -28.68 -3.54 5.82
N VAL A 88 -28.04 -2.83 4.89
CA VAL A 88 -28.21 -1.39 4.63
C VAL A 88 -28.36 -1.15 3.14
N ARG A 89 -29.28 -0.29 2.74
CA ARG A 89 -29.49 0.10 1.34
C ARG A 89 -28.40 1.07 0.89
N LEU A 90 -27.23 0.51 0.62
CA LEU A 90 -26.01 1.28 0.33
C LEU A 90 -26.04 2.00 -1.02
N THR A 91 -26.85 1.53 -1.98
CA THR A 91 -27.03 2.18 -3.28
C THR A 91 -27.93 3.41 -3.24
N GLU A 92 -28.66 3.62 -2.16
CA GLU A 92 -29.33 4.91 -1.90
C GLU A 92 -28.29 5.96 -1.54
N GLU A 93 -28.15 7.03 -2.32
CA GLU A 93 -27.06 7.99 -2.19
C GLU A 93 -26.88 8.54 -0.76
N GLY A 94 -27.97 8.94 -0.11
CA GLY A 94 -27.91 9.47 1.26
C GLY A 94 -27.39 8.44 2.28
N GLN A 95 -27.89 7.22 2.18
CA GLN A 95 -27.46 6.10 3.03
C GLN A 95 -26.02 5.68 2.69
N GLY A 96 -25.73 5.49 1.40
CA GLY A 96 -24.41 5.07 0.94
C GLY A 96 -23.33 6.06 1.36
N ARG A 97 -23.48 7.34 1.04
CA ARG A 97 -22.51 8.37 1.43
C ARG A 97 -22.30 8.47 2.94
N SER A 98 -23.34 8.21 3.73
CA SER A 98 -23.24 8.25 5.19
C SER A 98 -22.58 6.99 5.78
N ARG A 99 -22.83 5.81 5.20
CA ARG A 99 -22.43 4.52 5.80
C ARG A 99 -21.15 3.95 5.24
N LEU A 100 -20.86 4.17 3.94
CA LEU A 100 -19.70 3.61 3.27
C LEU A 100 -18.35 4.02 3.89
N PRO A 101 -18.12 5.25 4.36
CA PRO A 101 -16.84 5.59 4.96
C PRO A 101 -16.39 4.61 6.04
N ALA A 102 -17.29 4.28 6.96
CA ALA A 102 -16.99 3.34 8.05
C ALA A 102 -16.89 1.88 7.55
N ILE A 103 -17.71 1.50 6.57
CA ILE A 103 -17.68 0.16 5.97
C ILE A 103 -16.36 -0.03 5.23
N ARG A 104 -16.02 0.86 4.31
CA ARG A 104 -14.81 0.78 3.48
C ARG A 104 -13.52 0.77 4.32
N LYS A 105 -13.46 1.55 5.40
CA LYS A 105 -12.32 1.48 6.35
C LYS A 105 -12.14 0.08 6.95
N ARG A 106 -13.24 -0.60 7.32
CA ARG A 106 -13.18 -1.97 7.84
C ARG A 106 -12.78 -2.96 6.76
N GLU A 107 -13.30 -2.81 5.54
CA GLU A 107 -12.93 -3.63 4.39
C GLU A 107 -11.45 -3.47 4.07
N THR A 108 -10.95 -2.24 3.98
CA THR A 108 -9.51 -1.95 3.78
C THR A 108 -8.63 -2.57 4.88
N ALA A 109 -9.06 -2.48 6.13
CA ALA A 109 -8.32 -3.10 7.23
C ALA A 109 -8.31 -4.63 7.14
N ALA A 110 -9.40 -5.25 6.68
CA ALA A 110 -9.48 -6.70 6.46
C ALA A 110 -8.61 -7.13 5.26
N ALA A 111 -8.72 -6.42 4.14
CA ALA A 111 -7.90 -6.61 2.95
C ALA A 111 -6.40 -6.43 3.25
N GLY A 112 -6.07 -5.41 4.03
CA GLY A 112 -4.70 -5.15 4.46
C GLY A 112 -4.10 -6.28 5.31
N LYS A 113 -4.93 -6.99 6.10
CA LYS A 113 -4.48 -8.19 6.81
C LYS A 113 -4.07 -9.31 5.85
N VAL A 114 -4.76 -9.48 4.73
CA VAL A 114 -4.36 -10.44 3.68
C VAL A 114 -2.97 -10.09 3.17
N LEU A 115 -2.74 -8.84 2.78
CA LEU A 115 -1.48 -8.38 2.21
C LEU A 115 -0.33 -8.25 3.21
N GLY A 116 -0.62 -8.21 4.52
CA GLY A 116 0.40 -7.97 5.55
C GLY A 116 0.66 -6.49 5.82
N ILE A 117 -0.27 -5.62 5.48
CA ILE A 117 -0.19 -4.20 5.80
C ILE A 117 -0.28 -4.02 7.31
N ARG A 118 0.69 -3.28 7.86
CA ARG A 118 0.88 -3.07 9.29
C ARG A 118 -0.03 -1.99 9.85
N ARG A 119 -0.16 -0.88 9.11
CA ARG A 119 -0.91 0.30 9.54
C ARG A 119 -1.67 0.90 8.37
N HIS A 120 -2.87 1.40 8.65
CA HIS A 120 -3.66 2.21 7.73
C HIS A 120 -3.82 3.62 8.31
N TYR A 121 -3.62 4.62 7.47
CA TYR A 121 -3.85 6.03 7.78
C TYR A 121 -4.95 6.54 6.86
N PHE A 122 -6.11 6.86 7.41
CA PHE A 122 -7.24 7.41 6.67
C PHE A 122 -7.25 8.93 6.85
N LEU A 123 -7.13 9.68 5.75
CA LEU A 123 -7.06 11.14 5.80
C LEU A 123 -8.42 11.81 5.69
N ASP A 124 -9.48 11.02 5.50
CA ASP A 124 -10.88 11.44 5.55
C ASP A 124 -11.22 12.59 4.59
N GLN A 125 -10.54 12.67 3.45
CA GLN A 125 -10.93 13.64 2.44
C GLN A 125 -12.21 13.17 1.75
N ARG A 126 -12.97 14.14 1.26
CA ARG A 126 -14.25 13.88 0.60
C ARG A 126 -14.04 13.24 -0.77
N ASP A 127 -14.90 12.28 -1.10
CA ASP A 127 -15.01 11.71 -2.43
C ASP A 127 -16.32 12.18 -3.10
N PRO A 128 -16.29 13.22 -3.95
CA PRO A 128 -17.48 13.69 -4.65
C PRO A 128 -17.93 12.74 -5.77
N GLY A 129 -17.04 11.89 -6.26
CA GLY A 129 -17.25 10.95 -7.37
C GLY A 129 -16.22 11.10 -8.47
N PHE A 130 -16.45 10.40 -9.57
CA PHE A 130 -15.52 10.38 -10.69
C PHE A 130 -15.27 11.78 -11.26
N THR A 131 -14.01 12.09 -11.46
CA THR A 131 -13.54 13.24 -12.23
C THR A 131 -12.37 12.84 -13.11
N ALA A 132 -12.30 13.41 -14.31
CA ALA A 132 -11.14 13.30 -15.19
C ALA A 132 -10.11 14.42 -14.92
N ASP A 133 -10.40 15.36 -14.03
CA ASP A 133 -9.52 16.48 -13.70
C ASP A 133 -8.81 16.23 -12.36
N ALA A 134 -7.47 16.13 -12.40
CA ALA A 134 -6.67 15.99 -11.20
C ALA A 134 -6.66 17.26 -10.34
N ALA A 135 -6.87 18.44 -10.92
CA ALA A 135 -6.96 19.69 -10.20
C ALA A 135 -8.29 19.86 -9.45
N ALA A 136 -9.35 19.21 -9.93
CA ALA A 136 -10.65 19.25 -9.27
C ALA A 136 -10.65 18.58 -7.90
N ALA A 137 -9.80 17.59 -7.66
CA ALA A 137 -9.68 16.92 -6.38
C ALA A 137 -9.19 17.87 -5.26
N PRO A 138 -8.06 18.57 -5.43
CA PRO A 138 -7.61 19.56 -4.46
C PRO A 138 -8.43 20.85 -4.49
N ALA A 139 -9.09 21.20 -5.59
CA ALA A 139 -9.82 22.46 -5.75
C ALA A 139 -11.16 22.51 -4.99
N GLY A 140 -11.12 22.37 -3.68
CA GLY A 140 -12.27 22.52 -2.78
C GLY A 140 -12.85 21.24 -2.20
N ASN A 141 -12.31 20.06 -2.56
CA ASN A 141 -12.74 18.79 -2.00
C ASN A 141 -11.72 18.17 -1.03
N TRP A 142 -10.42 18.48 -1.21
CA TRP A 142 -9.34 18.00 -0.36
C TRP A 142 -8.57 19.17 0.25
N ASP A 143 -8.17 19.02 1.49
CA ASP A 143 -7.11 19.85 2.08
C ASP A 143 -5.74 19.32 1.60
N ALA A 144 -5.36 19.69 0.38
CA ALA A 144 -4.12 19.25 -0.26
C ALA A 144 -2.88 19.62 0.57
N ALA A 145 -2.90 20.77 1.26
CA ALA A 145 -1.80 21.19 2.11
C ALA A 145 -1.63 20.25 3.31
N ARG A 146 -2.73 19.88 3.96
CA ARG A 146 -2.74 18.90 5.06
C ARG A 146 -2.30 17.53 4.60
N VAL A 147 -2.81 17.05 3.46
CA VAL A 147 -2.41 15.74 2.89
C VAL A 147 -0.90 15.71 2.62
N ARG A 148 -0.37 16.71 1.92
CA ARG A 148 1.07 16.83 1.63
C ARG A 148 1.91 16.90 2.90
N SER A 149 1.53 17.75 3.86
CA SER A 149 2.23 17.87 5.14
C SER A 149 2.25 16.55 5.91
N PHE A 150 1.14 15.82 5.93
CA PHE A 150 1.04 14.50 6.54
C PHE A 150 1.99 13.52 5.86
N LEU A 151 1.95 13.40 4.52
CA LEU A 151 2.81 12.51 3.76
C LEU A 151 4.30 12.82 3.97
N THR A 152 4.68 14.11 3.88
CA THR A 152 6.06 14.55 4.12
C THR A 152 6.55 14.14 5.52
N SER A 153 5.74 14.40 6.54
CA SER A 153 6.07 14.09 7.93
C SER A 153 6.16 12.58 8.17
N LEU A 154 5.24 11.81 7.58
CA LEU A 154 5.21 10.36 7.69
C LEU A 154 6.45 9.74 7.01
N ILE A 155 6.74 10.15 5.77
CA ILE A 155 7.89 9.62 4.99
C ILE A 155 9.20 9.93 5.71
N ARG A 156 9.38 11.15 6.20
CA ARG A 156 10.59 11.56 6.95
C ARG A 156 10.76 10.76 8.23
N ARG A 157 9.68 10.57 8.99
CA ARG A 157 9.73 9.87 10.28
C ARG A 157 9.99 8.38 10.14
N GLU A 158 9.29 7.73 9.22
CA GLU A 158 9.34 6.27 9.07
C GLU A 158 10.49 5.80 8.18
N ARG A 159 11.08 6.67 7.34
CA ARG A 159 12.20 6.37 6.44
C ARG A 159 11.88 5.20 5.49
N TYR A 160 10.80 5.31 4.74
CA TYR A 160 10.42 4.30 3.76
C TYR A 160 11.48 4.13 2.68
N GLN A 161 11.74 2.89 2.27
CA GLN A 161 12.61 2.55 1.14
C GLN A 161 11.89 2.71 -0.19
N ALA A 162 10.57 2.49 -0.21
CA ALA A 162 9.74 2.64 -1.39
C ALA A 162 8.38 3.26 -1.05
N VAL A 163 7.84 4.02 -2.00
CA VAL A 163 6.47 4.53 -2.02
C VAL A 163 5.80 3.99 -3.28
N PHE A 164 4.65 3.35 -3.13
CA PHE A 164 3.82 2.86 -4.23
C PHE A 164 2.62 3.77 -4.41
N THR A 165 2.31 4.10 -5.67
CA THR A 165 1.15 4.88 -6.09
C THR A 165 0.54 4.28 -7.35
N LEU A 166 -0.59 4.80 -7.83
CA LEU A 166 -1.13 4.49 -9.15
C LEU A 166 -0.43 5.32 -10.23
N LEU A 167 -0.25 4.76 -11.42
CA LEU A 167 0.33 5.49 -12.55
C LEU A 167 -0.63 6.61 -12.98
N PRO A 168 -0.19 7.88 -12.98
CA PRO A 168 -1.08 9.02 -13.23
C PRO A 168 -1.27 9.26 -14.72
N THR A 169 -1.79 8.27 -15.47
CA THR A 169 -2.06 8.46 -16.91
C THR A 169 -3.16 9.49 -17.14
N PRO A 170 -3.25 10.10 -18.34
CA PRO A 170 -4.33 11.05 -18.64
C PRO A 170 -5.74 10.45 -18.50
N GLU A 171 -5.86 9.15 -18.71
CA GLU A 171 -7.12 8.40 -18.69
C GLU A 171 -7.56 7.97 -17.29
N THR A 172 -6.62 7.95 -16.35
CA THR A 172 -6.94 7.50 -14.98
C THR A 172 -7.80 8.53 -14.23
N HIS A 173 -8.52 8.08 -13.22
CA HIS A 173 -9.35 8.93 -12.36
C HIS A 173 -8.52 10.10 -11.79
N GLY A 174 -9.10 11.33 -11.82
CA GLY A 174 -8.40 12.53 -11.34
C GLY A 174 -7.92 12.43 -9.88
N HIS A 175 -8.66 11.72 -9.00
CA HIS A 175 -8.24 11.47 -7.62
C HIS A 175 -6.96 10.62 -7.56
N HIS A 176 -6.82 9.59 -8.41
CA HIS A 176 -5.59 8.77 -8.47
C HIS A 176 -4.40 9.63 -8.89
N ARG A 177 -4.59 10.49 -9.92
CA ARG A 177 -3.54 11.43 -10.33
C ARG A 177 -3.18 12.42 -9.23
N ALA A 178 -4.18 12.99 -8.55
CA ALA A 178 -3.97 13.91 -7.44
C ALA A 178 -3.23 13.24 -6.27
N ALA A 179 -3.58 12.01 -5.91
CA ALA A 179 -2.90 11.26 -4.86
C ALA A 179 -1.42 11.04 -5.20
N THR A 180 -1.13 10.65 -6.45
CA THR A 180 0.24 10.46 -6.92
C THR A 180 1.02 11.78 -6.94
N LEU A 181 0.43 12.88 -7.43
CA LEU A 181 1.05 14.20 -7.42
C LEU A 181 1.40 14.65 -6.01
N LEU A 182 0.49 14.50 -5.04
CA LEU A 182 0.74 14.87 -3.64
C LEU A 182 1.84 14.00 -3.00
N ALA A 183 1.91 12.72 -3.35
CA ALA A 183 3.00 11.84 -2.90
C ALA A 183 4.35 12.27 -3.49
N LEU A 184 4.40 12.61 -4.78
CA LEU A 184 5.60 13.11 -5.45
C LEU A 184 6.06 14.47 -4.89
N GLU A 185 5.14 15.40 -4.63
CA GLU A 185 5.43 16.67 -3.98
C GLU A 185 6.00 16.47 -2.58
N ALA A 186 5.41 15.54 -1.80
CA ALA A 186 5.91 15.20 -0.47
C ALA A 186 7.34 14.65 -0.52
N VAL A 187 7.63 13.73 -1.45
CA VAL A 187 8.98 13.17 -1.63
C VAL A 187 9.95 14.23 -2.14
N ALA A 188 9.56 15.03 -3.13
CA ALA A 188 10.43 16.09 -3.68
C ALA A 188 10.82 17.15 -2.65
N SER A 189 9.99 17.38 -1.61
CA SER A 189 10.30 18.29 -0.52
C SER A 189 11.37 17.79 0.46
N LEU A 190 11.75 16.51 0.39
CA LEU A 190 12.80 15.93 1.22
C LEU A 190 14.20 16.16 0.62
N PRO A 191 15.25 16.20 1.45
CA PRO A 191 16.62 16.10 0.98
C PRO A 191 16.81 14.87 0.08
N GLN A 192 17.62 14.98 -0.96
CA GLN A 192 17.77 13.92 -1.97
C GLN A 192 18.15 12.56 -1.37
N ASP A 193 19.06 12.56 -0.40
CA ASP A 193 19.55 11.36 0.30
C ASP A 193 18.49 10.68 1.18
N GLN A 194 17.40 11.38 1.49
CA GLN A 194 16.29 10.86 2.30
C GLN A 194 15.08 10.42 1.45
N ARG A 195 15.15 10.59 0.13
CA ARG A 195 14.04 10.24 -0.76
C ARG A 195 13.93 8.73 -0.95
N PRO A 196 12.74 8.14 -0.75
CA PRO A 196 12.46 6.75 -1.11
C PRO A 196 12.48 6.56 -2.64
N LEU A 197 12.45 5.31 -3.09
CA LEU A 197 11.97 5.02 -4.45
C LEU A 197 10.50 5.40 -4.55
N VAL A 198 10.10 6.05 -5.63
CA VAL A 198 8.68 6.26 -5.93
C VAL A 198 8.34 5.48 -7.19
N LEU A 199 7.47 4.51 -7.03
CA LEU A 199 7.06 3.58 -8.07
C LEU A 199 5.55 3.66 -8.27
N ALA A 200 5.12 3.85 -9.50
CA ALA A 200 3.70 3.86 -9.83
C ALA A 200 3.31 2.60 -10.59
N ALA A 201 2.20 1.99 -10.17
CA ALA A 201 1.70 0.78 -10.81
C ALA A 201 0.54 1.06 -11.76
N ASP A 202 0.54 0.31 -12.87
CA ASP A 202 -0.58 0.16 -13.79
C ASP A 202 -0.71 -1.31 -14.20
N PRO A 203 -1.64 -2.07 -13.59
CA PRO A 203 -1.77 -3.48 -13.87
C PRO A 203 -2.45 -3.74 -15.23
N CYS A 204 -1.98 -4.76 -15.94
CA CYS A 204 -2.52 -5.15 -17.23
C CYS A 204 -2.66 -6.67 -17.40
N ALA A 205 -3.36 -7.08 -18.46
CA ALA A 205 -3.44 -8.49 -18.86
C ALA A 205 -2.10 -9.03 -19.37
N ALA A 206 -1.85 -10.31 -19.20
CA ALA A 206 -0.75 -11.00 -19.85
C ALA A 206 -0.90 -10.87 -21.38
N GLY A 207 0.19 -10.52 -22.05
CA GLY A 207 0.20 -10.30 -23.50
C GLY A 207 -0.35 -8.95 -23.96
N ALA A 208 -0.83 -8.10 -23.06
CA ALA A 208 -1.16 -6.72 -23.41
C ALA A 208 0.10 -5.96 -23.85
N ALA A 209 -0.08 -5.01 -24.77
CA ALA A 209 0.99 -4.11 -25.15
C ALA A 209 1.45 -3.32 -23.91
N THR A 210 2.75 -3.30 -23.67
CA THR A 210 3.31 -2.51 -22.56
C THR A 210 3.02 -1.04 -22.80
N ALA A 211 2.33 -0.41 -21.87
CA ALA A 211 2.08 1.02 -21.89
C ALA A 211 3.41 1.79 -21.88
N ARG A 212 3.41 2.98 -22.47
CA ARG A 212 4.52 3.93 -22.41
C ARG A 212 4.08 5.13 -21.60
N PHE A 213 4.90 5.54 -20.67
CA PHE A 213 4.66 6.72 -19.86
C PHE A 213 5.98 7.41 -19.53
N THR A 214 6.06 8.72 -19.78
CA THR A 214 7.25 9.53 -19.51
C THR A 214 6.94 10.70 -18.57
N GLY A 215 5.68 10.85 -18.19
CA GLY A 215 5.18 11.97 -17.38
C GLY A 215 3.94 12.63 -17.99
N LEU A 216 3.33 13.49 -17.21
CA LEU A 216 2.19 14.31 -17.63
C LEU A 216 2.67 15.67 -18.11
N ALA A 217 2.07 16.17 -19.19
CA ALA A 217 2.31 17.52 -19.68
C ALA A 217 2.03 18.56 -18.58
N GLY A 218 2.96 19.48 -18.36
CA GLY A 218 2.86 20.51 -17.34
C GLY A 218 3.07 20.03 -15.89
N GLN A 219 3.41 18.75 -15.66
CA GLN A 219 3.62 18.16 -14.34
C GLN A 219 5.01 17.51 -14.24
N PRO A 220 6.10 18.28 -14.14
CA PRO A 220 7.47 17.77 -14.22
C PRO A 220 7.81 16.72 -13.14
N LEU A 221 7.17 16.76 -11.98
CA LEU A 221 7.38 15.74 -10.94
C LEU A 221 6.93 14.34 -11.35
N THR A 222 6.10 14.23 -12.40
CA THR A 222 5.64 12.94 -12.93
C THR A 222 6.58 12.33 -13.97
N CYS A 223 7.72 12.96 -14.27
CA CYS A 223 8.72 12.39 -15.16
C CYS A 223 9.26 11.06 -14.60
N THR A 224 9.36 10.06 -15.50
CA THR A 224 9.85 8.72 -15.16
C THR A 224 11.23 8.46 -15.74
N LEU A 225 12.01 7.63 -15.05
CA LEU A 225 13.29 7.12 -15.55
C LEU A 225 13.03 6.03 -16.60
N GLY A 226 12.92 6.46 -17.85
CA GLY A 226 12.52 5.62 -18.99
C GLY A 226 11.01 5.62 -19.24
N ASP A 227 10.63 5.18 -20.43
CA ASP A 227 9.25 5.18 -20.93
C ASP A 227 8.50 3.86 -20.67
N ARG A 228 9.18 2.86 -20.13
CA ARG A 228 8.65 1.52 -19.85
C ARG A 228 8.71 1.21 -18.35
N PRO A 229 7.97 0.20 -17.88
CA PRO A 229 8.08 -0.25 -16.50
C PRO A 229 9.52 -0.61 -16.13
N ALA A 230 9.96 -0.15 -14.97
CA ALA A 230 11.26 -0.52 -14.39
C ALA A 230 11.30 -2.02 -14.02
N PHE A 231 10.15 -2.57 -13.66
CA PHE A 231 9.94 -4.01 -13.48
C PHE A 231 8.47 -4.38 -13.58
N VAL A 232 8.23 -5.68 -13.71
CA VAL A 232 6.90 -6.28 -13.79
C VAL A 232 6.83 -7.44 -12.80
N PHE A 233 5.76 -7.51 -12.02
CA PHE A 233 5.43 -8.62 -11.15
C PHE A 233 4.24 -9.40 -11.73
N ASP A 234 4.41 -10.70 -11.95
CA ASP A 234 3.35 -11.56 -12.50
C ASP A 234 2.59 -12.24 -11.36
N ARG A 235 1.30 -11.97 -11.22
CA ARG A 235 0.39 -12.58 -10.24
C ARG A 235 0.18 -14.07 -10.46
N ALA A 236 0.41 -14.57 -11.70
CA ALA A 236 0.35 -16.00 -12.00
C ALA A 236 1.57 -16.78 -11.47
N ARG A 237 2.60 -16.11 -10.98
CA ARG A 237 3.75 -16.79 -10.34
C ARG A 237 3.28 -17.64 -9.19
N HIS A 238 3.91 -18.81 -9.09
CA HIS A 238 3.59 -19.81 -8.09
C HIS A 238 4.55 -19.72 -6.89
N PHE A 239 4.06 -20.15 -5.74
CA PHE A 239 4.82 -20.21 -4.49
C PHE A 239 4.22 -21.26 -3.54
N GLY A 240 4.82 -21.39 -2.36
CA GLY A 240 4.34 -22.27 -1.30
C GLY A 240 4.64 -23.74 -1.55
N TYR A 241 3.89 -24.60 -0.88
CA TYR A 241 4.12 -26.06 -0.93
C TYR A 241 3.92 -26.60 -2.36
N ARG A 242 4.97 -27.18 -2.94
CA ARG A 242 5.00 -27.71 -4.31
C ARG A 242 4.55 -26.73 -5.38
N ASP A 243 4.74 -25.42 -5.15
CA ASP A 243 4.29 -24.36 -6.04
C ASP A 243 2.78 -24.44 -6.38
N ALA A 244 1.96 -24.88 -5.42
CA ALA A 244 0.53 -25.07 -5.65
C ALA A 244 -0.29 -23.77 -5.54
N LEU A 245 0.30 -22.70 -4.98
CA LEU A 245 -0.37 -21.41 -4.80
C LEU A 245 0.13 -20.40 -5.83
N SER A 246 -0.69 -19.41 -6.16
CA SER A 246 -0.28 -18.27 -6.97
C SER A 246 -0.66 -16.94 -6.26
N TYR A 247 0.03 -15.86 -6.60
CA TYR A 247 -0.30 -14.54 -6.07
C TYR A 247 -1.70 -14.08 -6.52
N GLN A 248 -2.24 -14.62 -7.61
CA GLN A 248 -3.61 -14.34 -8.02
C GLN A 248 -4.64 -14.79 -6.96
N ILE A 249 -4.38 -15.91 -6.24
CA ILE A 249 -5.23 -16.33 -5.12
C ILE A 249 -5.23 -15.28 -4.02
N VAL A 250 -4.07 -14.73 -3.69
CA VAL A 250 -3.93 -13.66 -2.69
C VAL A 250 -4.69 -12.41 -3.11
N VAL A 251 -4.56 -12.02 -4.39
CA VAL A 251 -5.29 -10.87 -4.96
C VAL A 251 -6.79 -11.09 -4.89
N ASN A 252 -7.26 -12.30 -5.19
CA ASN A 252 -8.69 -12.61 -5.09
C ASN A 252 -9.20 -12.56 -3.63
N TRP A 253 -8.40 -13.01 -2.66
CA TRP A 253 -8.75 -12.84 -1.24
C TRP A 253 -8.81 -11.38 -0.83
N PHE A 254 -7.85 -10.58 -1.28
CA PHE A 254 -7.83 -9.14 -1.06
C PHE A 254 -9.11 -8.49 -1.62
N ILE A 255 -9.44 -8.77 -2.89
CA ILE A 255 -10.64 -8.24 -3.55
C ILE A 255 -11.91 -8.64 -2.79
N ALA A 256 -12.01 -9.90 -2.33
CA ALA A 256 -13.19 -10.41 -1.63
C ALA A 256 -13.46 -9.68 -0.30
N GLU A 257 -12.48 -9.00 0.28
CA GLU A 257 -12.68 -8.18 1.47
C GLU A 257 -13.34 -6.83 1.16
N HIS A 258 -13.20 -6.31 -0.07
CA HIS A 258 -13.83 -5.06 -0.52
C HIS A 258 -15.27 -5.29 -1.03
N LYS A 259 -16.13 -5.83 -0.18
CA LYS A 259 -17.50 -6.28 -0.50
C LYS A 259 -18.38 -5.16 -1.04
N SER A 260 -18.16 -3.93 -0.58
CA SER A 260 -18.91 -2.76 -1.05
C SER A 260 -18.47 -2.24 -2.44
N GLN A 261 -17.38 -2.80 -3.01
CA GLN A 261 -16.82 -2.39 -4.29
C GLN A 261 -16.77 -3.56 -5.26
N GLY A 262 -17.93 -4.04 -5.66
CA GLY A 262 -18.09 -5.24 -6.49
C GLY A 262 -17.44 -5.20 -7.89
N LEU A 263 -16.95 -4.05 -8.34
CA LEU A 263 -16.33 -3.88 -9.66
C LEU A 263 -15.10 -4.78 -9.90
N PHE A 264 -14.36 -5.11 -8.85
CA PHE A 264 -13.11 -5.86 -8.95
C PHE A 264 -13.26 -7.33 -8.57
N GLN A 265 -14.46 -7.78 -8.19
CA GLN A 265 -14.67 -9.11 -7.60
C GLN A 265 -14.48 -10.30 -8.56
N SER A 266 -14.21 -10.03 -9.80
CA SER A 266 -13.88 -11.06 -10.78
C SER A 266 -12.64 -10.68 -11.59
N ASP A 267 -11.51 -10.53 -10.92
CA ASP A 267 -10.27 -10.41 -11.68
C ASP A 267 -9.87 -11.79 -12.24
N SER A 268 -10.40 -12.07 -13.41
CA SER A 268 -10.12 -13.29 -14.17
C SER A 268 -8.87 -13.12 -15.05
N GLY A 269 -7.81 -12.50 -14.53
CA GLY A 269 -6.53 -12.35 -15.23
C GLY A 269 -6.39 -11.08 -16.09
N ARG A 270 -7.37 -10.19 -16.09
CA ARG A 270 -7.26 -8.91 -16.81
C ARG A 270 -6.15 -8.01 -16.29
N HIS A 271 -5.73 -8.22 -15.05
CA HIS A 271 -4.69 -7.46 -14.37
C HIS A 271 -3.61 -8.38 -13.83
N GLN A 272 -3.22 -9.39 -14.61
CA GLN A 272 -2.23 -10.38 -14.19
C GLN A 272 -0.86 -9.78 -13.90
N LEU A 273 -0.45 -8.78 -14.69
CA LEU A 273 0.86 -8.17 -14.59
C LEU A 273 0.78 -6.83 -13.85
N GLU A 274 1.48 -6.71 -12.73
CA GLU A 274 1.68 -5.46 -12.01
C GLU A 274 2.92 -4.79 -12.62
N GLN A 275 2.73 -3.75 -13.43
CA GLN A 275 3.80 -2.99 -14.09
C GLN A 275 4.15 -1.77 -13.24
N PHE A 276 5.44 -1.49 -13.03
CA PHE A 276 5.89 -0.39 -12.17
C PHE A 276 6.81 0.57 -12.90
N TRP A 277 6.45 1.85 -12.94
CA TRP A 277 7.29 2.93 -13.46
C TRP A 277 8.00 3.65 -12.31
N LEU A 278 9.27 3.95 -12.51
CA LEU A 278 10.11 4.63 -11.54
C LEU A 278 10.17 6.12 -11.85
N PHE A 279 9.79 6.96 -10.88
CA PHE A 279 9.83 8.42 -11.03
C PHE A 279 11.24 8.99 -10.78
N GLU A 280 11.59 10.06 -11.53
CA GLU A 280 12.81 10.84 -11.35
C GLU A 280 12.87 11.53 -9.97
N ALA A 281 11.72 11.80 -9.35
CA ALA A 281 11.63 12.35 -8.00
C ALA A 281 12.23 11.45 -6.92
N SER A 282 12.51 10.18 -7.23
CA SER A 282 13.19 9.22 -6.35
C SER A 282 14.60 9.71 -5.98
N GLY A 283 15.13 9.23 -4.88
CA GLY A 283 16.45 9.63 -4.40
C GLY A 283 17.61 9.10 -5.25
N PRO A 284 18.85 9.37 -4.86
CA PRO A 284 20.05 8.95 -5.58
C PRO A 284 20.07 7.45 -5.84
N ALA A 285 20.75 7.06 -6.93
CA ALA A 285 20.86 5.67 -7.37
C ALA A 285 19.51 4.94 -7.53
N ALA A 286 18.44 5.68 -7.89
CA ALA A 286 17.10 5.16 -8.00
C ALA A 286 17.00 3.91 -8.89
N GLU A 287 17.65 3.92 -10.06
CA GLU A 287 17.64 2.76 -10.96
C GLU A 287 18.31 1.52 -10.35
N SER A 288 19.47 1.68 -9.69
CA SER A 288 20.14 0.53 -9.07
C SER A 288 19.35 -0.02 -7.89
N ARG A 289 18.73 0.86 -7.10
CA ARG A 289 17.82 0.49 -5.99
C ARG A 289 16.56 -0.20 -6.50
N ALA A 290 15.97 0.28 -7.61
CA ALA A 290 14.81 -0.35 -8.23
C ALA A 290 15.15 -1.73 -8.83
N ARG A 291 16.33 -1.88 -9.46
CA ARG A 291 16.84 -3.18 -9.90
C ARG A 291 17.05 -4.15 -8.73
N ALA A 292 17.61 -3.68 -7.62
CA ALA A 292 17.77 -4.52 -6.41
C ALA A 292 16.42 -4.95 -5.84
N LEU A 293 15.44 -4.04 -5.79
CA LEU A 293 14.07 -4.37 -5.38
C LEU A 293 13.45 -5.42 -6.32
N ALA A 294 13.53 -5.22 -7.63
CA ALA A 294 13.03 -6.16 -8.63
C ALA A 294 13.68 -7.55 -8.51
N ALA A 295 15.00 -7.58 -8.28
CA ALA A 295 15.73 -8.84 -8.05
C ALA A 295 15.25 -9.56 -6.78
N SER A 296 14.95 -8.83 -5.70
CA SER A 296 14.43 -9.43 -4.46
C SER A 296 13.02 -10.02 -4.62
N LEU A 297 12.25 -9.49 -5.56
CA LEU A 297 10.92 -10.02 -5.90
C LEU A 297 10.99 -11.31 -6.73
N ALA A 298 12.14 -11.64 -7.33
CA ALA A 298 12.32 -12.89 -8.04
C ALA A 298 12.14 -14.10 -7.09
N PRO A 299 11.72 -15.26 -7.59
CA PRO A 299 11.76 -16.48 -6.80
C PRO A 299 13.18 -16.71 -6.26
N ALA A 300 13.28 -17.26 -5.04
CA ALA A 300 14.58 -17.76 -4.61
C ALA A 300 15.08 -18.82 -5.62
N ALA A 301 16.32 -18.67 -6.05
CA ALA A 301 16.94 -19.74 -6.85
C ALA A 301 16.87 -21.04 -6.02
N ARG A 302 16.32 -22.10 -6.64
CA ARG A 302 16.23 -23.42 -6.02
C ARG A 302 17.58 -24.12 -6.00
#